data_dccfb11cc380a447f2c833ae0be8b717
#
_entry.id   dccfb11cc380a447f2c833ae0be8b717
#
_cell.length_a   1.000
_cell.length_b   1.000
_cell.length_c   1.000
_cell.angle_alpha   90.00
_cell.angle_beta   90.00
_cell.angle_gamma   90.00
#
_symmetry.space_group_name_H-M   'P 1'
#
loop_
_entity.id
_entity.type
_entity.pdbx_description
1 polymer ?
#
loop_
_entity_poly.entity_id
_entity_poly.type
_entity_poly.pdbx_seq_one_letter_code
_entity_poly.pdbx_strand_id
1 'polypeptide(L)'
;MRRALVAGGVLMSLTGCGAGAVEAPAPRPPAAVAHRCAALRQKLPSKVHGRARRATTPKSPLVTAWGSPAIVVRCGMPRPSALRPTSSGSF
;
A
#
# COMPACT_ATOMS: atom_id res chain seq x y z
N MET A 1 30.17 0.64 -38.71
CA MET A 1 29.74 0.61 -38.36
C MET A 1 28.91 0.41 -37.64
N ARG A 2 28.48 0.33 -37.32
CA ARG A 2 27.74 0.23 -36.75
C ARG A 2 27.47 -0.09 -35.75
N ARG A 3 27.48 -0.34 -35.15
CA ARG A 3 27.33 -0.71 -34.37
C ARG A 3 26.98 -0.39 -33.35
N ALA A 4 27.04 -0.28 -32.81
CA ALA A 4 26.93 0.10 -31.80
C ALA A 4 25.84 0.33 -31.30
N LEU A 5 25.37 0.63 -31.32
CA LEU A 5 24.37 0.96 -30.98
C LEU A 5 23.74 0.41 -30.11
N VAL A 6 23.69 -0.22 -29.89
CA VAL A 6 23.03 -0.85 -29.26
C VAL A 6 22.98 -0.80 -27.99
N ALA A 7 23.74 -0.67 -27.46
CA ALA A 7 23.74 -0.65 -26.22
C ALA A 7 22.79 0.01 -25.49
N GLY A 8 22.38 0.91 -25.92
CA GLY A 8 21.54 1.64 -25.22
C GLY A 8 20.48 1.03 -24.53
N GLY A 9 19.93 0.18 -25.07
CA GLY A 9 18.75 -0.29 -24.57
C GLY A 9 18.84 -0.79 -23.25
N VAL A 10 19.83 -1.28 -22.87
CA VAL A 10 19.92 -1.82 -21.76
C VAL A 10 19.56 -1.11 -20.63
N LEU A 11 19.89 -0.03 -20.49
CA LEU A 11 19.60 0.63 -19.40
C LEU A 11 18.37 0.71 -18.88
N MET A 12 17.57 0.75 -19.59
CA MET A 12 16.29 0.97 -19.19
C MET A 12 15.85 0.07 -18.23
N SER A 13 16.13 -1.04 -18.32
CA SER A 13 15.53 -1.96 -17.47
C SER A 13 15.81 -1.67 -16.06
N LEU A 14 16.80 -1.03 -15.77
CA LEU A 14 17.06 -0.83 -14.47
C LEU A 14 16.19 0.02 -13.74
N THR A 15 15.70 0.89 -14.36
CA THR A 15 14.93 1.80 -13.67
C THR A 15 13.76 1.30 -13.05
N GLY A 16 13.22 0.29 -13.44
CA GLY A 16 12.01 -0.14 -12.88
C GLY A 16 12.13 -0.74 -11.54
N CYS A 17 13.28 -1.03 -11.15
CA CYS A 17 13.39 -1.68 -9.94
C CYS A 17 13.08 -0.89 -8.77
N GLY A 18 12.54 -1.36 -7.85
CA GLY A 18 12.38 -0.75 -6.61
C GLY A 18 11.44 0.37 -6.44
N ALA A 19 11.08 0.99 -7.46
CA ALA A 19 10.15 2.08 -7.33
C ALA A 19 8.75 1.65 -7.64
N GLY A 20 8.45 0.41 -7.64
CA GLY A 20 7.13 -0.03 -7.99
C GLY A 20 6.10 0.25 -6.93
N ALA A 21 4.86 0.14 -7.31
CA ALA A 21 3.78 0.31 -6.36
C ALA A 21 3.75 -0.88 -5.41
N VAL A 22 3.23 -0.63 -4.23
CA VAL A 22 3.10 -1.68 -3.24
C VAL A 22 1.83 -2.45 -3.54
N GLU A 23 1.92 -3.75 -3.68
CA GLU A 23 0.75 -4.55 -3.92
C GLU A 23 0.06 -4.83 -2.62
N ALA A 24 -1.14 -4.36 -2.47
CA ALA A 24 -1.92 -4.59 -1.27
C ALA A 24 -3.39 -4.66 -1.64
N PRO A 25 -4.01 -5.81 -1.51
CA PRO A 25 -5.39 -5.96 -1.91
C PRO A 25 -6.29 -4.98 -1.17
N ALA A 26 -7.19 -4.37 -1.91
CA ALA A 26 -8.08 -3.39 -1.32
C ALA A 26 -9.22 -4.09 -0.61
N PRO A 27 -9.57 -3.67 0.59
CA PRO A 27 -10.72 -4.24 1.29
C PRO A 27 -12.01 -3.76 0.66
N ARG A 28 -13.09 -4.45 0.96
CA ARG A 28 -14.40 -4.08 0.46
C ARG A 28 -15.38 -3.99 1.62
N PRO A 29 -15.26 -2.98 2.44
CA PRO A 29 -16.16 -2.83 3.57
C PRO A 29 -17.50 -2.27 3.16
N PRO A 30 -18.48 -2.32 4.04
CA PRO A 30 -19.75 -1.64 3.79
C PRO A 30 -19.54 -0.14 3.58
N ALA A 31 -20.46 0.48 2.89
CA ALA A 31 -20.32 1.89 2.54
C ALA A 31 -20.05 2.80 3.73
N ALA A 32 -20.70 2.58 4.84
CA ALA A 32 -20.49 3.43 6.00
C ALA A 32 -19.04 3.34 6.51
N VAL A 33 -18.48 2.16 6.46
CA VAL A 33 -17.11 1.97 6.90
C VAL A 33 -16.16 2.59 5.88
N ALA A 34 -16.45 2.41 4.60
CA ALA A 34 -15.61 2.99 3.56
C ALA A 34 -15.57 4.51 3.69
N HIS A 35 -16.69 5.12 4.06
CA HIS A 35 -16.74 6.55 4.21
C HIS A 35 -15.84 7.00 5.38
N ARG A 36 -15.86 6.27 6.47
CA ARG A 36 -15.00 6.60 7.60
C ARG A 36 -13.54 6.40 7.24
N CYS A 37 -13.26 5.38 6.45
CA CYS A 37 -11.90 5.12 6.04
C CYS A 37 -11.36 6.25 5.14
N ALA A 38 -12.21 6.80 4.29
CA ALA A 38 -11.80 7.90 3.45
C ALA A 38 -11.47 9.13 4.30
N ALA A 39 -12.25 9.35 5.34
CA ALA A 39 -11.99 10.47 6.23
C ALA A 39 -10.68 10.26 7.01
N LEU A 40 -10.43 9.03 7.43
CA LEU A 40 -9.20 8.73 8.14
C LEU A 40 -8.00 8.96 7.25
N ARG A 41 -8.10 8.58 5.99
CA ARG A 41 -6.97 8.71 5.10
C ARG A 41 -6.47 10.13 5.02
N GLN A 42 -7.35 11.09 5.11
CA GLN A 42 -6.94 12.47 5.04
C GLN A 42 -6.14 12.89 6.26
N LYS A 43 -6.24 12.14 7.32
CA LYS A 43 -5.49 12.46 8.53
C LYS A 43 -4.22 11.66 8.68
N LEU A 44 -3.95 10.77 7.76
CA LEU A 44 -2.73 9.99 7.84
C LEU A 44 -1.53 10.85 7.47
N PRO A 45 -0.42 10.65 8.11
CA PRO A 45 0.75 11.49 7.85
C PRO A 45 1.36 11.23 6.48
N SER A 46 2.09 12.18 5.98
CA SER A 46 2.77 12.00 4.72
C SER A 46 4.01 11.14 4.88
N LYS A 47 4.53 11.02 6.09
CA LYS A 47 5.69 10.19 6.34
C LYS A 47 5.50 9.39 7.61
N VAL A 48 6.01 8.19 7.61
CA VAL A 48 5.99 7.33 8.78
C VAL A 48 7.41 6.85 8.99
N HIS A 49 7.95 7.07 10.16
CA HIS A 49 9.33 6.75 10.45
C HIS A 49 10.27 7.35 9.41
N GLY A 50 9.99 8.56 8.99
CA GLY A 50 10.81 9.22 7.99
C GLY A 50 10.65 8.73 6.57
N ARG A 51 9.75 7.78 6.35
CA ARG A 51 9.57 7.21 5.02
C ARG A 51 8.39 7.82 4.33
N ALA A 52 8.57 8.15 3.07
CA ALA A 52 7.52 8.81 2.29
C ALA A 52 6.46 7.84 1.81
N ARG A 53 5.30 8.37 1.47
CA ARG A 53 4.23 7.55 0.94
C ARG A 53 4.61 6.92 -0.38
N ARG A 54 4.03 5.77 -0.63
CA ARG A 54 4.21 5.05 -1.88
C ARG A 54 2.87 4.76 -2.50
N ALA A 55 2.85 4.66 -3.81
CA ALA A 55 1.65 4.28 -4.52
C ALA A 55 1.30 2.84 -4.20
N THR A 56 0.04 2.50 -4.26
CA THR A 56 -0.41 1.13 -4.02
C THR A 56 -1.14 0.59 -5.23
N THR A 57 -1.16 -0.71 -5.37
CA THR A 57 -1.87 -1.38 -6.45
C THR A 57 -2.75 -2.47 -5.86
N PRO A 58 -4.02 -2.50 -6.13
CA PRO A 58 -4.76 -1.51 -6.93
C PRO A 58 -4.91 -0.20 -6.18
N LYS A 59 -5.16 0.87 -6.91
CA LYS A 59 -5.36 2.11 -6.26
C LYS A 59 -6.62 2.06 -5.46
N SER A 60 -6.57 2.49 -4.24
CA SER A 60 -7.74 2.49 -3.38
C SER A 60 -7.57 3.53 -2.29
N PRO A 61 -8.60 4.29 -1.97
CA PRO A 61 -8.53 5.23 -0.86
C PRO A 61 -8.48 4.53 0.49
N LEU A 62 -8.67 3.21 0.49
CA LEU A 62 -8.67 2.46 1.74
C LEU A 62 -7.29 1.89 2.08
N VAL A 63 -6.33 2.10 1.23
CA VAL A 63 -5.00 1.54 1.43
C VAL A 63 -3.95 2.62 1.30
N THR A 64 -3.06 2.70 2.26
CA THR A 64 -1.96 3.67 2.23
C THR A 64 -0.68 2.96 2.61
N ALA A 65 0.40 3.32 1.95
CA ALA A 65 1.68 2.66 2.20
C ALA A 65 2.82 3.67 2.27
N TRP A 66 3.85 3.33 3.03
CA TRP A 66 5.04 4.17 3.17
C TRP A 66 6.29 3.29 3.15
N GLY A 67 7.30 3.75 2.50
CA GLY A 67 8.64 3.17 2.62
C GLY A 67 8.88 1.82 1.98
N SER A 68 10.06 1.34 2.19
CA SER A 68 10.48 0.05 1.69
C SER A 68 11.43 -0.57 2.71
N PRO A 69 11.11 -1.68 3.30
CA PRO A 69 9.89 -2.46 3.10
C PRO A 69 8.67 -1.63 3.50
N ALA A 70 7.57 -1.88 2.87
CA ALA A 70 6.43 -1.02 3.02
C ALA A 70 5.69 -1.20 4.33
N ILE A 71 5.29 -0.08 4.92
CA ILE A 71 4.39 -0.06 6.04
C ILE A 71 3.04 0.20 5.41
N VAL A 72 2.07 -0.67 5.63
CA VAL A 72 0.79 -0.59 4.94
C VAL A 72 -0.37 -0.49 5.92
N VAL A 73 -1.27 0.45 5.67
CA VAL A 73 -2.50 0.58 6.42
C VAL A 73 -3.65 0.24 5.50
N ARG A 74 -4.45 -0.71 5.88
CA ARG A 74 -5.63 -1.11 5.11
C ARG A 74 -6.85 -0.94 6.00
N CYS A 75 -7.65 0.06 5.72
CA CYS A 75 -8.81 0.37 6.53
C CYS A 75 -10.03 -0.39 6.02
N GLY A 76 -10.79 -0.96 6.91
CA GLY A 76 -12.01 -1.67 6.49
C GLY A 76 -11.83 -3.15 6.30
N MET A 77 -10.73 -3.69 6.73
CA MET A 77 -10.52 -5.13 6.66
C MET A 77 -11.39 -5.83 7.69
N PRO A 78 -11.84 -7.02 7.41
CA PRO A 78 -12.55 -7.77 8.41
C PRO A 78 -11.63 -8.06 9.57
N ARG A 79 -12.17 -8.06 10.77
CA ARG A 79 -11.37 -8.38 11.93
C ARG A 79 -10.96 -9.85 11.87
N PRO A 80 -9.72 -10.17 12.05
CA PRO A 80 -9.30 -11.56 12.07
C PRO A 80 -10.03 -12.32 13.18
N SER A 81 -10.38 -13.55 12.91
CA SER A 81 -11.13 -14.30 13.90
C SER A 81 -10.39 -14.43 15.21
N ALA A 82 -9.10 -14.46 15.18
CA ALA A 82 -8.33 -14.54 16.41
C ALA A 82 -8.48 -13.31 17.30
N LEU A 83 -8.87 -12.18 16.72
CA LEU A 83 -9.04 -10.97 17.47
C LEU A 83 -10.47 -10.65 17.79
N ARG A 84 -11.40 -11.47 17.36
CA ARG A 84 -12.77 -11.18 17.65
C ARG A 84 -13.05 -11.37 19.09
N PRO A 85 -13.85 -10.53 19.68
CA PRO A 85 -14.21 -10.72 21.05
C PRO A 85 -14.99 -11.99 21.10
N THR A 86 -14.58 -12.94 21.84
CA THR A 86 -15.31 -14.16 21.97
C THR A 86 -15.96 -14.07 23.29
N SER A 87 -16.77 -15.01 23.52
CA SER A 87 -17.43 -15.02 24.77
C SER A 87 -16.46 -15.06 25.89
N SER A 88 -15.32 -15.53 25.66
CA SER A 88 -14.40 -15.65 26.75
C SER A 88 -13.77 -14.32 27.05
N GLY A 89 -13.76 -13.48 26.14
CA GLY A 89 -13.22 -12.20 26.37
C GLY A 89 -11.87 -12.23 26.91
N SER A 90 -11.14 -13.11 26.52
CA SER A 90 -9.98 -13.22 27.12
C SER A 90 -8.99 -12.39 26.57
N PHE A 91 -8.64 -11.54 26.99
CA PHE A 91 -7.56 -10.81 26.63
C PHE A 91 -7.15 -10.14 27.82
#